data_5bb43ae77c62a3976fcdc0d855151f8c
#
_entry.id   5bb43ae77c62a3976fcdc0d855151f8c
#
_cell.length_a   1.000
_cell.length_b   1.000
_cell.length_c   1.000
_cell.angle_alpha   90.00
_cell.angle_beta   90.00
_cell.angle_gamma   90.00
#
_symmetry.space_group_name_H-M   'P 1'
#
loop_
_entity.id
_entity.type
_entity.pdbx_description
1 polymer ?
#
loop_
_entity_poly.entity_id
_entity_poly.type
_entity_poly.pdbx_seq_one_letter_code
_entity_poly.pdbx_strand_id
1 'polypeptide(L)'
;TTMAEVAAVMDALGSDAAQVQPLFISIDPERDTPEQLAEFVPAFGANIIGLTGTANQIKRTSETFRVYFEKIEEAASPDGYTMGHSSQLFLFDPQGGYVGAWVYGTPAEEILADLKARMSI
;
A
#
# COMPACT_ATOMS: atom_id res chain seq x y z
N THR A 1 7.71 -0.47 9.31
CA THR A 1 7.22 0.11 8.06
C THR A 1 5.78 -0.31 7.79
N THR A 2 5.09 0.43 6.94
CA THR A 2 3.71 0.14 6.58
C THR A 2 3.54 -1.26 5.97
N MET A 3 4.46 -1.67 5.10
CA MET A 3 4.43 -3.00 4.49
C MET A 3 4.57 -4.12 5.52
N ALA A 4 5.45 -3.93 6.50
CA ALA A 4 5.63 -4.90 7.57
C ALA A 4 4.38 -5.00 8.44
N GLU A 5 3.69 -3.90 8.68
CA GLU A 5 2.45 -3.90 9.43
C GLU A 5 1.32 -4.60 8.68
N VAL A 6 1.22 -4.38 7.37
CA VAL A 6 0.26 -5.09 6.52
C VAL A 6 0.54 -6.60 6.57
N ALA A 7 1.81 -6.99 6.46
CA ALA A 7 2.20 -8.40 6.54
C ALA A 7 1.81 -9.02 7.89
N ALA A 8 2.02 -8.29 8.98
CA ALA A 8 1.66 -8.75 10.32
C ALA A 8 0.14 -8.94 10.46
N VAL A 9 -0.65 -8.02 9.91
CA VAL A 9 -2.11 -8.12 9.91
C VAL A 9 -2.57 -9.35 9.14
N MET A 10 -2.02 -9.55 7.94
CA MET A 10 -2.38 -10.70 7.10
C MET A 10 -2.03 -12.02 7.78
N ASP A 11 -0.87 -12.09 8.42
CA ASP A 11 -0.44 -13.27 9.16
C ASP A 11 -1.38 -13.57 10.33
N ALA A 12 -1.75 -12.53 11.08
CA ALA A 12 -2.66 -12.67 12.22
C ALA A 12 -4.10 -13.04 11.83
N LEU A 13 -4.53 -12.70 10.63
CA LEU A 13 -5.85 -13.11 10.12
C LEU A 13 -5.96 -14.62 9.91
N GLY A 14 -4.84 -15.31 9.70
CA GLY A 14 -4.85 -16.74 9.47
C GLY A 14 -5.71 -17.14 8.26
N SER A 15 -6.67 -18.02 8.45
CA SER A 15 -7.55 -18.46 7.34
C SER A 15 -8.45 -17.34 6.81
N ASP A 16 -8.76 -16.34 7.62
CA ASP A 16 -9.57 -15.18 7.19
C ASP A 16 -8.82 -14.27 6.22
N ALA A 17 -7.51 -14.41 6.12
CA ALA A 17 -6.70 -13.66 5.16
C ALA A 17 -7.12 -13.90 3.71
N ALA A 18 -7.75 -15.04 3.41
CA ALA A 18 -8.25 -15.32 2.08
C ALA A 18 -9.34 -14.35 1.61
N GLN A 19 -9.97 -13.63 2.54
CA GLN A 19 -11.02 -12.65 2.25
C GLN A 19 -10.46 -11.24 1.99
N VAL A 20 -9.15 -11.04 2.14
CA VAL A 20 -8.51 -9.74 2.03
C VAL A 20 -7.41 -9.79 0.98
N GLN A 21 -7.42 -8.84 0.05
CA GLN A 21 -6.35 -8.71 -0.94
C GLN A 21 -5.58 -7.42 -0.68
N PRO A 22 -4.40 -7.50 -0.08
CA PRO A 22 -3.56 -6.31 0.07
C PRO A 22 -2.90 -5.97 -1.27
N LEU A 23 -2.87 -4.67 -1.57
CA LEU A 23 -2.28 -4.13 -2.78
C LEU A 23 -1.23 -3.08 -2.41
N PHE A 24 -0.09 -3.16 -3.07
CA PHE A 24 0.93 -2.12 -3.03
C PHE A 24 0.98 -1.45 -4.39
N ILE A 25 0.63 -0.17 -4.45
CA ILE A 25 0.65 0.59 -5.70
C ILE A 25 1.80 1.58 -5.64
N SER A 26 2.76 1.44 -6.55
CA SER A 26 3.89 2.36 -6.61
C SER A 26 3.45 3.74 -7.10
N ILE A 27 4.01 4.76 -6.48
CA ILE A 27 3.87 6.15 -6.92
C ILE A 27 5.09 6.62 -7.71
N ASP A 28 6.08 5.75 -7.88
CA ASP A 28 7.34 6.10 -8.53
C ASP A 28 7.73 5.05 -9.59
N PRO A 29 7.09 5.10 -10.77
CA PRO A 29 7.35 4.10 -11.81
C PRO A 29 8.76 4.16 -12.38
N GLU A 30 9.50 5.27 -12.18
CA GLU A 30 10.88 5.37 -12.63
C GLU A 30 11.80 4.44 -11.85
N ARG A 31 11.57 4.30 -10.52
CA ARG A 31 12.36 3.43 -9.65
C ARG A 31 11.75 2.04 -9.51
N ASP A 32 10.42 1.98 -9.42
CA ASP A 32 9.71 0.75 -9.13
C ASP A 32 9.26 0.07 -10.43
N THR A 33 10.21 -0.55 -11.11
CA THR A 33 9.90 -1.34 -12.31
C THR A 33 9.18 -2.63 -11.92
N PRO A 34 8.47 -3.30 -12.87
CA PRO A 34 7.85 -4.59 -12.58
C PRO A 34 8.83 -5.61 -12.00
N GLU A 35 10.06 -5.63 -12.48
CA GLU A 35 11.09 -6.55 -12.01
C GLU A 35 11.49 -6.27 -10.57
N GLN A 36 11.63 -4.99 -10.21
CA GLN A 36 11.96 -4.59 -8.83
C GLN A 36 10.83 -4.88 -7.87
N LEU A 37 9.59 -4.65 -8.27
CA LEU A 37 8.43 -4.99 -7.45
C LEU A 37 8.31 -6.50 -7.24
N ALA A 38 8.63 -7.28 -8.26
CA ALA A 38 8.61 -8.74 -8.17
C ALA A 38 9.62 -9.28 -7.14
N GLU A 39 10.71 -8.55 -6.90
CA GLU A 39 11.69 -8.89 -5.86
C GLU A 39 11.31 -8.33 -4.50
N PHE A 40 10.83 -7.09 -4.47
CA PHE A 40 10.58 -6.34 -3.25
C PHE A 40 9.34 -6.85 -2.49
N VAL A 41 8.22 -7.01 -3.20
CA VAL A 41 6.93 -7.31 -2.56
C VAL A 41 6.92 -8.68 -1.87
N PRO A 42 7.44 -9.78 -2.48
CA PRO A 42 7.44 -11.08 -1.81
C PRO A 42 8.28 -11.13 -0.54
N ALA A 43 9.23 -10.21 -0.36
CA ALA A 43 10.07 -10.15 0.83
C ALA A 43 9.26 -9.94 2.12
N PHE A 44 8.04 -9.43 2.03
CA PHE A 44 7.16 -9.25 3.18
C PHE A 44 6.33 -10.48 3.52
N GLY A 45 6.40 -11.52 2.70
CA GLY A 45 5.80 -12.83 2.99
C GLY A 45 4.29 -12.93 2.93
N ALA A 46 3.57 -11.81 2.86
CA ALA A 46 2.13 -11.80 2.72
C ALA A 46 1.72 -11.93 1.24
N ASN A 47 0.47 -12.22 0.97
CA ASN A 47 -0.05 -12.32 -0.39
C ASN A 47 -0.35 -10.93 -0.97
N ILE A 48 0.65 -10.07 -1.00
CA ILE A 48 0.56 -8.69 -1.47
C ILE A 48 0.81 -8.65 -2.98
N ILE A 49 -0.06 -7.97 -3.71
CA ILE A 49 0.15 -7.73 -5.13
C ILE A 49 0.74 -6.35 -5.33
N GLY A 50 1.91 -6.27 -5.97
CA GLY A 50 2.55 -5.02 -6.34
C GLY A 50 2.10 -4.56 -7.71
N LEU A 51 1.70 -3.31 -7.82
CA LEU A 51 1.22 -2.70 -9.05
C LEU A 51 2.04 -1.48 -9.40
N THR A 52 2.36 -1.34 -10.69
CA THR A 52 3.00 -0.15 -11.23
C THR A 52 2.41 0.15 -12.61
N GLY A 53 2.83 1.25 -13.21
CA GLY A 53 2.35 1.62 -14.53
C GLY A 53 3.12 2.82 -15.06
N THR A 54 2.57 3.47 -16.09
CA THR A 54 3.12 4.71 -16.61
C THR A 54 2.86 5.87 -15.64
N ALA A 55 3.61 6.96 -15.78
CA ALA A 55 3.39 8.16 -14.98
C ALA A 55 1.94 8.65 -15.06
N ASN A 56 1.32 8.58 -16.24
CA ASN A 56 -0.08 8.98 -16.41
C ASN A 56 -1.04 8.03 -15.71
N GLN A 57 -0.78 6.73 -15.72
CA GLN A 57 -1.60 5.75 -15.01
C GLN A 57 -1.52 5.97 -13.50
N ILE A 58 -0.33 6.20 -12.98
CA ILE A 58 -0.12 6.48 -11.56
C ILE A 58 -0.84 7.76 -11.16
N LYS A 59 -0.72 8.81 -11.97
CA LYS A 59 -1.40 10.08 -11.72
C LYS A 59 -2.92 9.92 -11.65
N ARG A 60 -3.52 9.21 -12.60
CA ARG A 60 -4.96 8.96 -12.62
C ARG A 60 -5.42 8.14 -11.42
N THR A 61 -4.64 7.13 -11.06
CA THR A 61 -4.94 6.30 -9.90
C THR A 61 -4.90 7.12 -8.61
N SER A 62 -3.87 7.97 -8.45
CA SER A 62 -3.76 8.83 -7.28
C SER A 62 -4.94 9.81 -7.17
N GLU A 63 -5.37 10.35 -8.28
CA GLU A 63 -6.53 11.25 -8.30
C GLU A 63 -7.81 10.51 -7.93
N THR A 64 -8.00 9.30 -8.44
CA THR A 64 -9.16 8.46 -8.13
C THR A 64 -9.26 8.15 -6.64
N PHE A 65 -8.14 7.81 -6.01
CA PHE A 65 -8.09 7.46 -4.59
C PHE A 65 -7.78 8.66 -3.69
N ARG A 66 -7.59 9.85 -4.28
CA ARG A 66 -7.25 11.08 -3.55
C ARG A 66 -5.99 10.95 -2.72
N VAL A 67 -4.98 10.32 -3.29
CA VAL A 67 -3.66 10.18 -2.69
C VAL A 67 -2.78 11.31 -3.20
N TYR A 68 -2.12 12.00 -2.28
CA TYR A 68 -1.16 13.03 -2.62
C TYR A 68 0.23 12.43 -2.77
N PHE A 69 0.94 12.81 -3.84
CA PHE A 69 2.37 12.55 -3.95
C PHE A 69 3.01 13.62 -4.85
N GLU A 70 4.32 13.82 -4.66
CA GLU A 70 5.10 14.70 -5.53
C GLU A 70 6.55 14.24 -5.57
N LYS A 71 7.24 14.57 -6.67
CA LYS A 71 8.66 14.36 -6.83
C LYS A 71 9.39 15.59 -6.25
N ILE A 72 10.24 15.35 -5.27
CA ILE A 72 11.01 16.40 -4.60
C ILE A 72 12.48 16.20 -4.96
N GLU A 73 13.10 17.21 -5.59
CA GLU A 73 14.52 17.13 -5.90
C GLU A 73 15.35 17.17 -4.62
N GLU A 74 16.26 16.21 -4.49
CA GLU A 74 17.11 16.08 -3.31
C GLU A 74 18.46 15.50 -3.71
N ALA A 75 19.51 16.33 -3.61
CA ALA A 75 20.86 15.96 -4.01
C ALA A 75 21.45 14.81 -3.16
N ALA A 76 20.99 14.65 -1.92
CA ALA A 76 21.45 13.59 -1.02
C ALA A 76 20.84 12.22 -1.38
N SER A 77 19.79 12.18 -2.17
CA SER A 77 19.18 10.94 -2.64
C SER A 77 20.02 10.33 -3.77
N PRO A 78 20.13 8.98 -3.85
CA PRO A 78 20.92 8.33 -4.92
C PRO A 78 20.50 8.73 -6.33
N ASP A 79 19.21 8.97 -6.57
CA ASP A 79 18.69 9.32 -7.88
C ASP A 79 18.43 10.81 -8.06
N GLY A 80 18.86 11.64 -7.08
CA GLY A 80 18.69 13.07 -7.13
C GLY A 80 17.31 13.58 -6.73
N TYR A 81 16.42 12.72 -6.28
CA TYR A 81 15.09 13.10 -5.82
C TYR A 81 14.54 12.13 -4.80
N THR A 82 13.50 12.57 -4.09
CA THR A 82 12.69 11.74 -3.21
C THR A 82 11.22 11.96 -3.52
N MET A 83 10.35 11.09 -3.01
CA MET A 83 8.91 11.21 -3.22
C MET A 83 8.22 11.62 -1.92
N GLY A 84 7.53 12.76 -1.97
CA GLY A 84 6.61 13.14 -0.90
C GLY A 84 5.24 12.55 -1.19
N HIS A 85 4.58 11.99 -0.19
CA HIS A 85 3.27 11.38 -0.37
C HIS A 85 2.49 11.31 0.94
N SER A 86 1.17 11.15 0.81
CA SER A 86 0.33 10.79 1.93
C SER A 86 0.67 9.37 2.38
N SER A 87 0.74 9.17 3.69
CA SER A 87 1.12 7.87 4.26
C SER A 87 -0.09 7.27 4.97
N GLN A 88 -0.94 6.61 4.20
CA GLN A 88 -2.16 5.99 4.70
C GLN A 88 -2.36 4.63 4.07
N LEU A 89 -3.04 3.75 4.83
CA LEU A 89 -3.60 2.53 4.30
C LEU A 89 -5.08 2.76 4.02
N PHE A 90 -5.53 2.44 2.83
CA PHE A 90 -6.92 2.60 2.42
C PHE A 90 -7.62 1.25 2.40
N LEU A 91 -8.86 1.22 2.88
CA LEU A 91 -9.68 0.02 2.85
C LEU A 91 -10.85 0.23 1.91
N PHE A 92 -11.06 -0.74 1.03
CA PHE A 92 -12.17 -0.77 0.09
C PHE A 92 -12.97 -2.06 0.27
N ASP A 93 -14.28 -1.99 0.05
CA ASP A 93 -15.13 -3.19 0.09
C ASP A 93 -14.96 -4.03 -1.20
N PRO A 94 -15.54 -5.24 -1.26
CA PRO A 94 -15.42 -6.08 -2.45
C PRO A 94 -15.95 -5.47 -3.75
N GLN A 95 -16.80 -4.47 -3.66
CA GLN A 95 -17.33 -3.77 -4.83
C GLN A 95 -16.52 -2.53 -5.21
N GLY A 96 -15.43 -2.26 -4.49
CA GLY A 96 -14.57 -1.11 -4.74
C GLY A 96 -14.99 0.17 -4.04
N GLY A 97 -15.96 0.11 -3.13
CA GLY A 97 -16.39 1.25 -2.34
C GLY A 97 -15.42 1.58 -1.21
N TYR A 98 -15.15 2.86 -0.99
CA TYR A 98 -14.27 3.30 0.08
C TYR A 98 -14.93 3.06 1.45
N VAL A 99 -14.20 2.40 2.34
CA VAL A 99 -14.68 2.08 3.68
C VAL A 99 -14.00 2.95 4.74
N GLY A 100 -12.69 3.13 4.64
CA GLY A 100 -11.94 3.91 5.60
C GLY A 100 -10.44 3.87 5.34
N ALA A 101 -9.71 4.47 6.26
CA ALA A 101 -8.26 4.52 6.15
C ALA A 101 -7.61 4.50 7.52
N TRP A 102 -6.35 4.08 7.57
CA TRP A 102 -5.52 4.14 8.78
C TRP A 102 -4.32 5.04 8.47
N VAL A 103 -4.01 5.94 9.39
CA VAL A 103 -2.87 6.85 9.23
C VAL A 103 -1.56 6.09 9.41
N TYR A 104 -0.49 6.64 8.86
CA TYR A 104 0.86 6.09 9.04
C TYR A 104 1.18 5.94 10.53
N GLY A 105 1.77 4.82 10.87
CA GLY A 105 2.15 4.54 12.26
C GLY A 105 1.06 3.87 13.09
N THR A 106 -0.14 3.64 12.54
CA THR A 106 -1.16 2.88 13.25
C THR A 106 -0.64 1.46 13.51
N PRO A 107 -0.65 0.99 14.77
CA PRO A 107 -0.15 -0.35 15.08
C PRO A 107 -0.94 -1.46 14.40
N ALA A 108 -0.26 -2.55 14.08
CA ALA A 108 -0.89 -3.70 13.41
C ALA A 108 -2.08 -4.25 14.20
N GLU A 109 -1.99 -4.30 15.54
CA GLU A 109 -3.10 -4.78 16.38
C GLU A 109 -4.36 -3.93 16.23
N GLU A 110 -4.19 -2.62 16.09
CA GLU A 110 -5.31 -1.69 15.90
C GLU A 110 -5.96 -1.87 14.53
N ILE A 111 -5.13 -2.00 13.50
CA ILE A 111 -5.61 -2.26 12.14
C ILE A 111 -6.37 -3.59 12.12
N LEU A 112 -5.81 -4.62 12.72
CA LEU A 112 -6.42 -5.96 12.77
C LEU A 112 -7.77 -5.93 13.46
N ALA A 113 -7.88 -5.30 14.64
CA ALA A 113 -9.11 -5.23 15.38
C ALA A 113 -10.21 -4.51 14.61
N ASP A 114 -9.87 -3.38 13.99
CA ASP A 114 -10.81 -2.59 13.20
C ASP A 114 -11.24 -3.34 11.94
N LEU A 115 -10.30 -3.97 11.25
CA LEU A 115 -10.58 -4.75 10.06
C LEU A 115 -11.51 -5.93 10.37
N LYS A 116 -11.25 -6.66 11.44
CA LYS A 116 -12.12 -7.76 11.87
C LYS A 116 -13.53 -7.29 12.18
N ALA A 117 -13.66 -6.15 12.87
CA ALA A 117 -14.96 -5.58 13.16
C ALA A 117 -15.74 -5.25 11.90
N ARG A 118 -15.05 -4.66 10.89
CA ARG A 118 -15.66 -4.30 9.62
C ARG A 118 -16.03 -5.52 8.77
N MET A 119 -15.27 -6.61 8.90
CA MET A 119 -15.53 -7.88 8.20
C MET A 119 -16.51 -8.77 8.96
N SER A 120 -16.90 -8.42 10.17
CA SER A 120 -17.75 -9.22 11.03
C SER A 120 -17.16 -10.60 11.38
N ILE A 121 -15.87 -10.61 11.67
CA ILE A 121 -15.16 -11.85 12.04
C ILE A 121 -14.43 -11.71 13.37
#